data_bf30452d490be5cbccead5c7bfd5a3a1
#
_entry.id   bf30452d490be5cbccead5c7bfd5a3a1
#
_cell.length_a   1.000
_cell.length_b   1.000
_cell.length_c   1.000
_cell.angle_alpha   90.00
_cell.angle_beta   90.00
_cell.angle_gamma   90.00
#
_symmetry.space_group_name_H-M   'P 1'
#
loop_
_entity.id
_entity.type
_entity.pdbx_description
1 polymer ?
#
loop_
_entity_poly.entity_id
_entity_poly.type
_entity_poly.pdbx_seq_one_letter_code
_entity_poly.pdbx_strand_id
1 'polypeptide(L)'
;MAIQRALLSVSDKSGLVDFAKGLDKHGIELLSTGGTSKTLREAGLTVIDVSEFTGAPELFEGRVKTLHPKVHGGLLHKRDDEEHLKQAKEHDIPPIDLVVVNLYPFEETVAKEDVPSRKPLRILISVAPPCCAARQKTTSQSPW
;
A
#
# COMPACT_ATOMS: atom_id res chain seq x y z
N MET A 1 10.19 -4.22 17.56
CA MET A 1 10.40 -4.73 16.18
C MET A 1 10.95 -3.62 15.31
N ALA A 2 12.01 -3.88 14.55
CA ALA A 2 12.48 -2.92 13.55
C ALA A 2 11.59 -2.98 12.30
N ILE A 3 11.27 -1.82 11.71
CA ILE A 3 10.55 -1.74 10.43
C ILE A 3 11.52 -2.18 9.32
N GLN A 4 11.16 -3.17 8.54
CA GLN A 4 11.96 -3.67 7.43
C GLN A 4 11.39 -3.29 6.07
N ARG A 5 10.05 -3.19 5.96
CA ARG A 5 9.38 -2.95 4.67
C ARG A 5 8.22 -1.99 4.82
N ALA A 6 8.14 -1.03 3.91
CA ALA A 6 7.10 -0.02 3.85
C ALA A 6 6.35 -0.05 2.52
N LEU A 7 5.02 -0.06 2.57
CA LEU A 7 4.16 0.10 1.39
C LEU A 7 3.70 1.55 1.29
N LEU A 8 4.08 2.22 0.21
CA LEU A 8 3.76 3.62 -0.08
C LEU A 8 2.82 3.70 -1.28
N SER A 9 1.62 4.22 -1.08
CA SER A 9 0.63 4.40 -2.16
C SER A 9 -0.18 5.65 -1.89
N VAL A 10 0.24 6.78 -2.46
CA VAL A 10 -0.34 8.10 -2.17
C VAL A 10 -0.85 8.79 -3.42
N SER A 11 -1.95 9.49 -3.29
CA SER A 11 -2.51 10.40 -4.31
C SER A 11 -1.79 11.74 -4.27
N ASP A 12 -1.82 12.40 -3.11
CA ASP A 12 -1.02 13.58 -2.83
C ASP A 12 0.42 13.17 -2.47
N LYS A 13 1.37 13.69 -3.21
CA LYS A 13 2.80 13.35 -3.12
C LYS A 13 3.62 14.40 -2.36
N SER A 14 2.96 15.36 -1.73
CA SER A 14 3.62 16.40 -0.93
C SER A 14 4.44 15.75 0.19
N GLY A 15 5.73 16.06 0.27
CA GLY A 15 6.64 15.48 1.26
C GLY A 15 6.99 14.00 1.09
N LEU A 16 6.41 13.31 0.10
CA LEU A 16 6.63 11.88 -0.12
C LEU A 16 8.11 11.52 -0.31
N VAL A 17 8.82 12.28 -1.14
CA VAL A 17 10.22 11.99 -1.48
C VAL A 17 11.12 12.12 -0.27
N ASP A 18 10.96 13.17 0.53
CA ASP A 18 11.78 13.40 1.73
C ASP A 18 11.50 12.33 2.79
N PHE A 19 10.25 11.96 2.96
CA PHE A 19 9.85 10.88 3.84
C PHE A 19 10.45 9.54 3.40
N ALA A 20 10.35 9.21 2.10
CA ALA A 20 10.88 7.96 1.55
C ALA A 20 12.41 7.89 1.62
N LYS A 21 13.11 9.02 1.40
CA LYS A 21 14.56 9.13 1.63
C LYS A 21 14.93 8.87 3.09
N GLY A 22 14.09 9.31 4.03
CA GLY A 22 14.25 8.99 5.44
C GLY A 22 14.16 7.49 5.72
N LEU A 23 13.17 6.81 5.13
CA LEU A 23 13.02 5.35 5.26
C LEU A 23 14.22 4.61 4.63
N ASP A 24 14.64 4.99 3.43
CA ASP A 24 15.76 4.41 2.72
C ASP A 24 17.08 4.50 3.50
N LYS A 25 17.34 5.65 4.13
CA LYS A 25 18.51 5.84 5.02
C LYS A 25 18.54 4.88 6.21
N HIS A 26 17.38 4.39 6.63
CA HIS A 26 17.25 3.38 7.69
C HIS A 26 17.26 1.95 7.15
N GLY A 27 17.52 1.75 5.86
CA GLY A 27 17.56 0.44 5.21
C GLY A 27 16.18 -0.21 5.07
N ILE A 28 15.12 0.58 5.06
CA ILE A 28 13.74 0.08 4.92
C ILE A 28 13.43 -0.09 3.44
N GLU A 29 13.04 -1.31 3.05
CA GLU A 29 12.65 -1.64 1.70
C GLU A 29 11.33 -0.92 1.33
N LEU A 30 11.31 -0.28 0.16
CA LEU A 30 10.17 0.50 -0.30
C LEU A 30 9.36 -0.30 -1.33
N LEU A 31 8.11 -0.64 -0.99
CA LEU A 31 7.11 -1.14 -1.92
C LEU A 31 6.21 0.00 -2.37
N SER A 32 5.88 0.06 -3.65
CA SER A 32 4.98 1.10 -4.15
C SER A 32 4.21 0.69 -5.39
N THR A 33 3.26 1.51 -5.81
CA THR A 33 2.41 1.26 -6.98
C THR A 33 2.33 2.48 -7.89
N GLY A 34 2.24 2.26 -9.19
CA GLY A 34 1.84 3.25 -10.19
C GLY A 34 2.61 4.57 -10.10
N GLY A 35 1.86 5.69 -10.03
CA GLY A 35 2.44 7.03 -10.00
C GLY A 35 3.31 7.33 -8.78
N THR A 36 3.06 6.70 -7.63
CA THR A 36 3.90 6.83 -6.44
C THR A 36 5.27 6.18 -6.68
N SER A 37 5.29 4.96 -7.21
CA SER A 37 6.52 4.25 -7.58
C SER A 37 7.36 5.04 -8.58
N LYS A 38 6.72 5.60 -9.61
CA LYS A 38 7.38 6.45 -10.62
C LYS A 38 8.05 7.66 -9.97
N THR A 39 7.33 8.42 -9.14
CA THR A 39 7.87 9.61 -8.47
C THR A 39 9.07 9.29 -7.59
N LEU A 40 9.03 8.18 -6.85
CA LEU A 40 10.13 7.77 -5.98
C LEU A 40 11.38 7.34 -6.78
N ARG A 41 11.18 6.60 -7.87
CA ARG A 41 12.28 6.19 -8.77
C ARG A 41 12.91 7.40 -9.48
N GLU A 42 12.12 8.37 -9.92
CA GLU A 42 12.62 9.63 -10.48
C GLU A 42 13.45 10.45 -9.48
N ALA A 43 13.18 10.29 -8.18
CA ALA A 43 13.97 10.88 -7.09
C ALA A 43 15.23 10.07 -6.72
N GLY A 44 15.56 9.00 -7.48
CA GLY A 44 16.74 8.17 -7.30
C GLY A 44 16.63 7.09 -6.22
N LEU A 45 15.41 6.79 -5.73
CA LEU A 45 15.18 5.76 -4.73
C LEU A 45 14.98 4.38 -5.38
N THR A 46 15.48 3.34 -4.72
CA THR A 46 15.19 1.94 -5.08
C THR A 46 13.81 1.57 -4.58
N VAL A 47 12.91 1.22 -5.50
CA VAL A 47 11.52 0.90 -5.18
C VAL A 47 11.12 -0.40 -5.88
N ILE A 48 10.59 -1.35 -5.14
CA ILE A 48 9.99 -2.57 -5.66
C ILE A 48 8.53 -2.28 -6.00
N ASP A 49 8.13 -2.56 -7.23
CA ASP A 49 6.72 -2.45 -7.60
C ASP A 49 5.90 -3.60 -7.01
N VAL A 50 4.65 -3.33 -6.63
CA VAL A 50 3.79 -4.36 -6.05
C VAL A 50 3.55 -5.53 -7.00
N SER A 51 3.56 -5.32 -8.32
CA SER A 51 3.47 -6.39 -9.32
C SER A 51 4.70 -7.30 -9.29
N GLU A 52 5.90 -6.74 -9.11
CA GLU A 52 7.14 -7.48 -8.93
C GLU A 52 7.14 -8.25 -7.60
N PHE A 53 6.74 -7.61 -6.52
CA PHE A 53 6.65 -8.21 -5.18
C PHE A 53 5.66 -9.37 -5.11
N THR A 54 4.53 -9.26 -5.77
CA THR A 54 3.49 -10.30 -5.79
C THR A 54 3.74 -11.38 -6.83
N GLY A 55 4.47 -11.06 -7.91
CA GLY A 55 4.58 -11.89 -9.11
C GLY A 55 3.30 -11.89 -9.96
N ALA A 56 2.32 -11.05 -9.63
CA ALA A 56 1.06 -10.97 -10.35
C ALA A 56 1.07 -9.79 -11.34
N PRO A 57 0.58 -9.98 -12.58
CA PRO A 57 0.51 -8.90 -13.55
C PRO A 57 -0.46 -7.80 -13.10
N GLU A 58 -0.24 -6.59 -13.57
CA GLU A 58 -1.18 -5.50 -13.37
C GLU A 58 -2.42 -5.70 -14.24
N LEU A 59 -3.56 -5.98 -13.63
CA LEU A 59 -4.84 -6.22 -14.28
C LEU A 59 -5.79 -5.04 -14.06
N PHE A 60 -6.73 -4.87 -15.01
CA PHE A 60 -7.79 -3.86 -14.91
C PHE A 60 -7.26 -2.44 -14.64
N GLU A 61 -6.21 -2.04 -15.35
CA GLU A 61 -5.55 -0.74 -15.15
C GLU A 61 -5.09 -0.51 -13.70
N GLY A 62 -4.63 -1.56 -13.03
CA GLY A 62 -4.11 -1.50 -11.65
C GLY A 62 -5.15 -1.43 -10.55
N ARG A 63 -6.44 -1.65 -10.86
CA ARG A 63 -7.51 -1.57 -9.84
C ARG A 63 -7.42 -2.65 -8.77
N VAL A 64 -6.81 -3.78 -9.08
CA VAL A 64 -6.70 -4.94 -8.18
C VAL A 64 -5.27 -5.29 -7.77
N LYS A 65 -4.28 -4.49 -8.15
CA LYS A 65 -2.87 -4.81 -7.95
C LYS A 65 -2.45 -5.03 -6.49
N THR A 66 -3.13 -4.41 -5.54
CA THR A 66 -2.90 -4.62 -4.10
C THR A 66 -3.80 -5.70 -3.49
N LEU A 67 -4.80 -6.20 -4.23
CA LEU A 67 -5.68 -7.28 -3.78
C LEU A 67 -5.01 -8.64 -3.96
N HIS A 68 -3.96 -8.89 -3.21
CA HIS A 68 -3.15 -10.08 -3.31
C HIS A 68 -2.82 -10.65 -1.92
N PRO A 69 -2.79 -11.99 -1.74
CA PRO A 69 -2.45 -12.61 -0.45
C PRO A 69 -1.11 -12.15 0.11
N LYS A 70 -0.07 -11.97 -0.71
CA LYS A 70 1.24 -11.46 -0.25
C LYS A 70 1.14 -10.06 0.36
N VAL A 71 0.31 -9.17 -0.21
CA VAL A 71 0.13 -7.82 0.33
C VAL A 71 -0.68 -7.85 1.61
N HIS A 72 -1.88 -8.44 1.57
CA HIS A 72 -2.78 -8.45 2.72
C HIS A 72 -2.27 -9.37 3.84
N GLY A 73 -1.74 -10.53 3.50
CA GLY A 73 -1.11 -11.42 4.47
C GLY A 73 0.11 -10.77 5.12
N GLY A 74 0.95 -10.07 4.35
CA GLY A 74 2.09 -9.32 4.87
C GLY A 74 1.70 -8.25 5.89
N LEU A 75 0.50 -7.66 5.74
CA LEU A 75 -0.03 -6.63 6.64
C LEU A 75 -0.79 -7.20 7.83
N LEU A 76 -1.49 -8.31 7.66
CA LEU A 76 -2.54 -8.78 8.59
C LEU A 76 -2.09 -9.95 9.46
N HIS A 77 -1.05 -10.71 9.07
CA HIS A 77 -0.64 -11.83 9.88
C HIS A 77 -0.15 -11.35 11.26
N LYS A 78 -0.55 -12.07 12.30
CA LYS A 78 -0.10 -11.83 13.65
C LYS A 78 1.35 -12.33 13.77
N ARG A 79 2.24 -11.46 14.24
CA ARG A 79 3.67 -11.74 14.30
C ARG A 79 4.11 -12.43 15.58
N ASP A 80 3.20 -12.58 16.51
CA ASP A 80 3.30 -13.30 17.80
C ASP A 80 2.56 -14.64 17.79
N ASP A 81 1.99 -15.03 16.64
CA ASP A 81 1.22 -16.26 16.45
C ASP A 81 2.03 -17.23 15.59
N GLU A 82 2.45 -18.36 16.16
CA GLU A 82 3.29 -19.36 15.50
C GLU A 82 2.65 -19.97 14.25
N GLU A 83 1.33 -20.18 14.26
CA GLU A 83 0.62 -20.73 13.11
C GLU A 83 0.58 -19.73 11.96
N HIS A 84 0.35 -18.42 12.25
CA HIS A 84 0.42 -17.37 11.23
C HIS A 84 1.84 -17.23 10.66
N LEU A 85 2.87 -17.33 11.48
CA LEU A 85 4.26 -17.28 11.02
C LEU A 85 4.60 -18.47 10.12
N LYS A 86 4.12 -19.68 10.48
CA LYS A 86 4.28 -20.88 9.67
C LYS A 86 3.61 -20.74 8.32
N GLN A 87 2.34 -20.33 8.28
CA GLN A 87 1.60 -20.10 7.03
C GLN A 87 2.25 -19.00 6.17
N ALA A 88 2.69 -17.90 6.78
CA ALA A 88 3.39 -16.85 6.08
C ALA A 88 4.68 -17.36 5.39
N LYS A 89 5.42 -18.23 6.07
CA LYS A 89 6.63 -18.87 5.52
C LYS A 89 6.31 -19.87 4.41
N GLU A 90 5.29 -20.73 4.61
CA GLU A 90 4.86 -21.73 3.62
C GLU A 90 4.37 -21.10 2.31
N HIS A 91 3.74 -19.94 2.39
CA HIS A 91 3.17 -19.24 1.24
C HIS A 91 4.03 -18.08 0.72
N ASP A 92 5.26 -17.96 1.20
CA ASP A 92 6.18 -16.87 0.82
C ASP A 92 5.52 -15.49 0.96
N ILE A 93 4.97 -15.22 2.14
CA ILE A 93 4.33 -13.96 2.52
C ILE A 93 5.24 -13.16 3.46
N PRO A 94 6.11 -12.31 2.92
CA PRO A 94 6.99 -11.50 3.75
C PRO A 94 6.21 -10.39 4.47
N PRO A 95 6.64 -9.99 5.69
CA PRO A 95 5.95 -8.96 6.45
C PRO A 95 6.05 -7.59 5.79
N ILE A 96 4.98 -6.80 5.91
CA ILE A 96 4.94 -5.38 5.58
C ILE A 96 4.66 -4.62 6.89
N ASP A 97 5.61 -3.80 7.32
CA ASP A 97 5.64 -3.22 8.67
C ASP A 97 5.01 -1.83 8.73
N LEU A 98 5.08 -1.09 7.62
CA LEU A 98 4.58 0.26 7.52
C LEU A 98 3.72 0.40 6.26
N VAL A 99 2.59 1.07 6.41
CA VAL A 99 1.73 1.47 5.28
C VAL A 99 1.52 2.96 5.31
N VAL A 100 1.78 3.60 4.19
CA VAL A 100 1.51 5.02 3.96
C VAL A 100 0.58 5.17 2.78
N VAL A 101 -0.64 5.58 3.07
CA VAL A 101 -1.67 5.82 2.07
C VAL A 101 -2.40 7.13 2.40
N ASN A 102 -2.79 7.85 1.39
CA ASN A 102 -3.77 8.92 1.50
C ASN A 102 -4.93 8.71 0.53
N LEU A 103 -6.03 9.33 0.82
CA LEU A 103 -7.24 9.21 0.02
C LEU A 103 -7.14 10.05 -1.26
N TYR A 104 -7.82 9.59 -2.31
CA TYR A 104 -8.04 10.43 -3.48
C TYR A 104 -8.93 11.63 -3.12
N PRO A 105 -8.72 12.80 -3.73
CA PRO A 105 -9.55 13.98 -3.51
C PRO A 105 -10.92 13.81 -4.17
N PHE A 106 -11.81 13.05 -3.54
CA PHE A 106 -13.15 12.76 -4.05
C PHE A 106 -13.98 14.04 -4.21
N GLU A 107 -13.96 14.90 -3.18
CA GLU A 107 -14.71 16.15 -3.16
C GLU A 107 -14.30 17.09 -4.31
N GLU A 108 -12.99 17.24 -4.54
CA GLU A 108 -12.47 18.04 -5.66
C GLU A 108 -12.86 17.47 -7.03
N THR A 109 -13.03 16.15 -7.09
CA THR A 109 -13.37 15.49 -8.36
C THR A 109 -14.83 15.62 -8.68
N VAL A 110 -15.73 15.51 -7.70
CA VAL A 110 -17.19 15.66 -7.91
C VAL A 110 -17.60 17.12 -8.04
N ALA A 111 -16.82 18.06 -7.53
CA ALA A 111 -17.07 19.49 -7.65
C ALA A 111 -16.79 20.05 -9.05
N LYS A 112 -16.14 19.29 -9.93
CA LYS A 112 -15.90 19.71 -11.33
C LYS A 112 -17.17 19.50 -12.16
N GLU A 113 -17.64 20.55 -12.83
CA GLU A 113 -18.91 20.58 -13.57
C GLU A 113 -19.02 19.56 -14.72
N ASP A 114 -17.89 19.08 -15.28
CA ASP A 114 -17.83 18.17 -16.43
C ASP A 114 -17.30 16.76 -16.12
N VAL A 115 -17.65 16.17 -14.98
CA VAL A 115 -17.20 14.83 -14.65
C VAL A 115 -18.16 13.77 -15.20
N PRO A 116 -17.74 12.91 -16.16
CA PRO A 116 -18.53 11.78 -16.58
C PRO A 116 -18.93 10.92 -15.36
N SER A 117 -20.18 10.50 -15.28
CA SER A 117 -20.77 9.80 -14.13
C SER A 117 -19.98 8.56 -13.66
N ARG A 118 -19.13 8.00 -14.51
CA ARG A 118 -18.25 6.86 -14.17
C ARG A 118 -16.97 7.24 -13.42
N LYS A 119 -16.52 8.53 -13.48
CA LYS A 119 -15.29 8.96 -12.78
C LYS A 119 -15.43 8.98 -11.26
N PRO A 120 -16.50 9.54 -10.67
CA PRO A 120 -16.71 9.51 -9.23
C PRO A 120 -16.73 8.09 -8.66
N LEU A 121 -17.40 7.16 -9.36
CA LEU A 121 -17.45 5.75 -8.94
C LEU A 121 -16.06 5.10 -8.96
N ARG A 122 -15.23 5.40 -9.96
CA ARG A 122 -13.86 4.91 -10.05
C ARG A 122 -13.01 5.39 -8.86
N ILE A 123 -13.14 6.65 -8.48
CA ILE A 123 -12.43 7.22 -7.33
C ILE A 123 -12.93 6.61 -6.03
N LEU A 124 -14.24 6.45 -5.86
CA LEU A 124 -14.83 5.83 -4.68
C LEU A 124 -14.30 4.41 -4.46
N ILE A 125 -14.17 3.61 -5.51
CA ILE A 125 -13.61 2.26 -5.45
C ILE A 125 -12.11 2.28 -5.12
N SER A 126 -11.39 3.31 -5.57
CA SER A 126 -9.95 3.47 -5.31
C SER A 126 -9.65 4.03 -3.91
N VAL A 127 -10.61 4.74 -3.29
CA VAL A 127 -10.47 5.43 -1.99
C VAL A 127 -10.47 4.47 -0.79
N ALA A 128 -11.05 3.29 -0.94
CA ALA A 128 -11.01 2.26 0.09
C ALA A 128 -9.95 1.20 -0.26
N PRO A 129 -8.64 1.53 -0.23
CA PRO A 129 -7.66 0.48 -0.45
C PRO A 129 -7.85 -0.54 0.66
N PRO A 130 -7.94 -1.82 0.31
CA PRO A 130 -8.06 -2.91 1.28
C PRO A 130 -7.03 -2.84 2.41
N CYS A 131 -5.89 -2.21 2.14
CA CYS A 131 -4.82 -1.95 3.10
C CYS A 131 -5.25 -1.06 4.28
N CYS A 132 -6.11 -0.05 4.07
CA CYS A 132 -6.59 0.80 5.17
C CYS A 132 -7.56 0.04 6.08
N ALA A 133 -8.47 -0.75 5.50
CA ALA A 133 -9.40 -1.60 6.24
C ALA A 133 -8.66 -2.71 7.01
N ALA A 134 -7.57 -3.22 6.45
CA ALA A 134 -6.74 -4.24 7.05
C ALA A 134 -6.05 -3.74 8.33
N ARG A 135 -5.51 -2.53 8.34
CA ARG A 135 -4.78 -2.01 9.50
C ARG A 135 -5.68 -1.67 10.70
N GLN A 136 -6.92 -1.26 10.47
CA GLN A 136 -7.86 -1.00 11.57
C GLN A 136 -8.10 -2.25 12.44
N LYS A 137 -7.96 -3.45 11.86
CA LYS A 137 -8.14 -4.72 12.59
C LYS A 137 -6.92 -5.13 13.41
N THR A 138 -5.71 -4.64 13.08
CA THR A 138 -4.48 -5.00 13.80
C THR A 138 -4.13 -4.07 14.96
N THR A 139 -4.74 -2.88 15.04
CA THR A 139 -4.49 -1.92 16.13
C THR A 139 -5.51 -1.98 17.26
N SER A 140 -6.56 -2.77 17.14
CA SER A 140 -7.53 -2.97 18.21
C SER A 140 -7.09 -4.07 19.20
N GLN A 141 -5.99 -3.86 19.90
CA GLN A 141 -5.86 -4.35 21.27
C GLN A 141 -6.41 -3.25 22.19
N SER A 142 -7.72 -3.11 22.19
CA SER A 142 -8.42 -2.50 23.32
C SER A 142 -9.33 -3.58 23.89
N PRO A 143 -9.24 -3.88 25.19
CA PRO A 143 -10.12 -4.84 25.81
C PRO A 143 -11.51 -4.21 25.89
N TRP A 144 -12.48 -4.89 25.28
CA TRP A 144 -13.88 -4.79 25.63
C TRP A 144 -14.32 -6.13 26.16
#